data_693beae56942a28c7a5034490cdac513
#
_entry.id   693beae56942a28c7a5034490cdac513
#
_cell.length_a   1.000
_cell.length_b   1.000
_cell.length_c   1.000
_cell.angle_alpha   90.00
_cell.angle_beta   90.00
_cell.angle_gamma   90.00
#
_symmetry.space_group_name_H-M   'P 1'
#
loop_
_entity.id
_entity.type
_entity.pdbx_description
1 polymer ?
#
loop_
_entity_poly.entity_id
_entity_poly.type
_entity_poly.pdbx_seq_one_letter_code
_entity_poly.pdbx_strand_id
1 'polypeptide(L)'
;MPELSTDIRYIKGVGEQRAKALARLGVRTLGDLLNYFPRAYEDRTAVRPIAELAVDETACVRAMVATEPRLTRIRRGLDLVKLRIVDESGSADVTFFNQSYVRDQLVPGESYVFYGKAGGNLLRKTLTNPVFEREDRAGVVTGRILPLYRLTHGISNKLVVSAVECALDACGDMLPELLPAEITGQYALPKVGFAYRNVHFPPDWETLALARRRLTFEEFFVLSCATQRLRAQRESVPGERIPTPDVKEFYVSLPFSPTGAQRRAVDEALRDMASGKRMSRLLQGDVGSGKTLVAAALLQQHLKTLQGLLAPFGIRVCLLTGSMKAKEKSAVKAALEEGVCDVAVGTHALLTEDVRFQNLGLAVTDEQHRFGVEQRGALGEKGAQPHILVMSPTPIPRTLALMIYGDLDVSVIDELPPGRQKVDTFAVNESYRARLNAFIRKLT
;
A
#
# COMPACT_ATOMS: atom_id res chain seq x y z
N MET A 1 2.00 34.48 -11.98
CA MET A 1 1.38 33.90 -10.76
C MET A 1 2.06 32.56 -10.49
N PRO A 2 2.20 32.13 -9.26
CA PRO A 2 2.73 30.80 -8.99
C PRO A 2 1.79 29.73 -9.56
N GLU A 3 2.37 28.71 -10.20
CA GLU A 3 1.68 27.55 -10.77
C GLU A 3 2.01 26.29 -9.97
N LEU A 4 1.27 25.21 -10.16
CA LEU A 4 1.54 23.93 -9.50
C LEU A 4 2.95 23.39 -9.79
N SER A 5 3.51 23.73 -10.97
CA SER A 5 4.89 23.42 -11.40
C SER A 5 5.97 24.30 -10.79
N THR A 6 5.60 25.40 -10.09
CA THR A 6 6.55 26.34 -9.50
C THR A 6 7.42 25.66 -8.43
N ASP A 7 8.73 25.89 -8.48
CA ASP A 7 9.69 25.33 -7.53
C ASP A 7 9.40 25.83 -6.11
N ILE A 8 9.43 24.91 -5.14
CA ILE A 8 9.11 25.14 -3.73
C ILE A 8 9.99 26.16 -3.03
N ARG A 9 11.21 26.44 -3.56
CA ARG A 9 12.12 27.46 -3.01
C ARG A 9 11.53 28.86 -3.03
N TYR A 10 10.55 29.14 -3.86
CA TYR A 10 9.88 30.43 -3.97
C TYR A 10 8.76 30.64 -2.95
N ILE A 11 8.42 29.61 -2.17
CA ILE A 11 7.49 29.77 -1.05
C ILE A 11 8.16 30.53 0.09
N LYS A 12 7.40 31.47 0.67
CA LYS A 12 7.86 32.22 1.86
C LYS A 12 8.30 31.26 2.97
N GLY A 13 9.54 31.41 3.41
CA GLY A 13 10.10 30.61 4.50
C GLY A 13 10.79 29.31 4.09
N VAL A 14 10.73 28.87 2.82
CA VAL A 14 11.37 27.62 2.41
C VAL A 14 12.85 27.83 2.05
N GLY A 15 13.21 28.75 1.19
CA GLY A 15 14.61 29.01 0.82
C GLY A 15 15.36 27.76 0.30
N GLU A 16 16.57 27.94 -0.19
CA GLU A 16 17.32 26.90 -0.90
C GLU A 16 17.67 25.66 -0.05
N GLN A 17 18.14 25.89 1.20
CA GLN A 17 18.53 24.76 2.07
C GLN A 17 17.34 23.89 2.46
N ARG A 18 16.19 24.51 2.76
CA ARG A 18 14.96 23.82 3.12
C ARG A 18 14.33 23.12 1.91
N ALA A 19 14.42 23.74 0.72
CA ALA A 19 14.00 23.12 -0.54
C ALA A 19 14.80 21.83 -0.84
N LYS A 20 16.14 21.86 -0.64
CA LYS A 20 16.98 20.64 -0.75
C LYS A 20 16.57 19.55 0.25
N ALA A 21 16.17 19.93 1.46
CA ALA A 21 15.71 18.98 2.46
C ALA A 21 14.32 18.39 2.11
N LEU A 22 13.39 19.21 1.61
CA LEU A 22 12.07 18.78 1.13
C LEU A 22 12.18 17.90 -0.14
N ALA A 23 13.12 18.17 -1.02
CA ALA A 23 13.40 17.34 -2.20
C ALA A 23 13.78 15.88 -1.84
N ARG A 24 14.40 15.65 -0.65
CA ARG A 24 14.65 14.27 -0.15
C ARG A 24 13.37 13.53 0.23
N LEU A 25 12.28 14.26 0.49
CA LEU A 25 10.94 13.73 0.74
C LEU A 25 10.10 13.63 -0.54
N GLY A 26 10.69 13.93 -1.71
CA GLY A 26 10.00 13.93 -2.99
C GLY A 26 9.27 15.23 -3.32
N VAL A 27 9.38 16.27 -2.47
CA VAL A 27 8.67 17.55 -2.63
C VAL A 27 9.59 18.58 -3.28
N ARG A 28 9.33 18.94 -4.54
CA ARG A 28 10.12 19.88 -5.33
C ARG A 28 9.30 21.06 -5.85
N THR A 29 8.01 20.86 -6.09
CA THR A 29 7.08 21.85 -6.63
C THR A 29 5.94 22.15 -5.67
N LEU A 30 5.15 23.18 -5.95
CA LEU A 30 3.93 23.47 -5.21
C LEU A 30 2.91 22.31 -5.32
N GLY A 31 2.79 21.70 -6.49
CA GLY A 31 1.94 20.54 -6.70
C GLY A 31 2.39 19.35 -5.85
N ASP A 32 3.70 19.06 -5.77
CA ASP A 32 4.23 18.00 -4.90
C ASP A 32 3.90 18.29 -3.43
N LEU A 33 4.00 19.56 -3.00
CA LEU A 33 3.69 19.96 -1.64
C LEU A 33 2.21 19.77 -1.30
N LEU A 34 1.30 20.13 -2.21
CA LEU A 34 -0.14 19.93 -2.02
C LEU A 34 -0.52 18.44 -2.01
N ASN A 35 0.23 17.60 -2.73
CA ASN A 35 0.08 16.14 -2.69
C ASN A 35 0.83 15.46 -1.52
N TYR A 36 1.55 16.25 -0.72
CA TYR A 36 2.26 15.73 0.45
C TYR A 36 1.32 15.65 1.66
N PHE A 37 0.42 14.67 1.66
CA PHE A 37 -0.64 14.54 2.65
C PHE A 37 -0.11 14.23 4.06
N PRO A 38 -0.81 14.70 5.12
CA PRO A 38 -0.47 14.37 6.51
C PRO A 38 -0.55 12.87 6.77
N ARG A 39 0.43 12.35 7.53
CA ARG A 39 0.45 10.95 7.96
C ARG A 39 -0.49 10.67 9.14
N ALA A 40 -0.78 11.69 9.94
CA ALA A 40 -1.62 11.63 11.13
C ALA A 40 -2.15 13.02 11.46
N TYR A 41 -3.07 13.08 12.41
CA TYR A 41 -3.62 14.33 12.93
C TYR A 41 -3.64 14.28 14.45
N GLU A 42 -3.40 15.42 15.08
CA GLU A 42 -3.59 15.65 16.50
C GLU A 42 -4.82 16.51 16.73
N ASP A 43 -5.77 15.98 17.49
CA ASP A 43 -6.93 16.76 17.91
C ASP A 43 -6.53 17.67 19.07
N ARG A 44 -6.55 18.97 18.80
CA ARG A 44 -6.28 20.02 19.79
C ARG A 44 -7.51 20.93 19.98
N THR A 45 -8.70 20.48 19.58
CA THR A 45 -9.95 21.25 19.66
C THR A 45 -10.56 21.23 21.06
N ALA A 46 -10.47 20.07 21.74
CA ALA A 46 -11.09 19.88 23.03
C ALA A 46 -10.24 20.46 24.15
N VAL A 47 -10.69 21.58 24.74
CA VAL A 47 -10.11 22.13 25.97
C VAL A 47 -10.73 21.41 27.17
N ARG A 48 -9.89 20.85 28.05
CA ARG A 48 -10.35 20.16 29.27
C ARG A 48 -10.00 20.96 30.53
N PRO A 49 -10.84 20.90 31.56
CA PRO A 49 -10.51 21.42 32.88
C PRO A 49 -9.34 20.67 33.48
N ILE A 50 -8.47 21.35 34.24
CA ILE A 50 -7.29 20.74 34.90
C ILE A 50 -7.69 19.57 35.80
N ALA A 51 -8.80 19.66 36.52
CA ALA A 51 -9.28 18.62 37.41
C ALA A 51 -9.60 17.30 36.68
N GLU A 52 -10.05 17.37 35.43
CA GLU A 52 -10.48 16.21 34.64
C GLU A 52 -9.33 15.52 33.87
N LEU A 53 -8.12 16.09 33.89
CA LEU A 53 -6.98 15.49 33.20
C LEU A 53 -6.68 14.10 33.76
N ALA A 54 -6.67 13.09 32.89
CA ALA A 54 -6.19 11.75 33.23
C ALA A 54 -4.66 11.68 33.15
N VAL A 55 -4.04 10.80 33.93
CA VAL A 55 -2.60 10.52 33.85
C VAL A 55 -2.29 9.89 32.51
N ASP A 56 -1.20 10.35 31.89
CA ASP A 56 -0.76 9.95 30.53
C ASP A 56 -1.66 10.42 29.36
N GLU A 57 -2.74 11.13 29.62
CA GLU A 57 -3.55 11.78 28.60
C GLU A 57 -2.83 12.98 27.97
N THR A 58 -2.99 13.19 26.69
CA THR A 58 -2.54 14.41 26.00
C THR A 58 -3.78 15.25 25.71
N ALA A 59 -3.83 16.46 26.28
CA ALA A 59 -5.00 17.33 26.16
C ALA A 59 -4.62 18.80 26.04
N CYS A 60 -5.57 19.62 25.55
CA CYS A 60 -5.51 21.07 25.68
C CYS A 60 -6.10 21.51 27.03
N VAL A 61 -5.42 22.45 27.68
CA VAL A 61 -5.85 23.07 28.91
C VAL A 61 -5.82 24.58 28.75
N ARG A 62 -6.89 25.27 29.05
CA ARG A 62 -6.92 26.72 29.15
C ARG A 62 -6.69 27.10 30.60
N ALA A 63 -5.63 27.85 30.86
CA ALA A 63 -5.26 28.20 32.24
C ALA A 63 -4.46 29.51 32.31
N MET A 64 -4.60 30.19 33.44
CA MET A 64 -3.82 31.39 33.77
C MET A 64 -2.50 30.98 34.40
N VAL A 65 -1.41 31.68 34.10
CA VAL A 65 -0.11 31.53 34.73
C VAL A 65 -0.18 32.12 36.13
N ALA A 66 -0.17 31.26 37.16
CA ALA A 66 -0.33 31.66 38.56
C ALA A 66 0.99 32.04 39.26
N THR A 67 2.14 31.54 38.76
CA THR A 67 3.44 31.82 39.37
C THR A 67 4.45 32.27 38.34
N GLU A 68 5.40 33.09 38.75
CA GLU A 68 6.53 33.48 37.90
C GLU A 68 7.33 32.29 37.41
N PRO A 69 7.63 32.18 36.10
CA PRO A 69 8.41 31.06 35.55
C PRO A 69 9.84 31.08 36.13
N ARG A 70 10.20 30.03 36.89
CA ARG A 70 11.51 29.91 37.53
C ARG A 70 12.44 29.03 36.71
N LEU A 71 13.56 29.64 36.27
CA LEU A 71 14.64 28.89 35.61
C LEU A 71 15.57 28.29 36.69
N THR A 72 15.76 26.97 36.64
CA THR A 72 16.67 26.23 37.50
C THR A 72 17.64 25.45 36.65
N ARG A 73 18.95 25.68 36.79
CA ARG A 73 19.97 24.87 36.12
C ARG A 73 20.34 23.69 37.02
N ILE A 74 20.03 22.47 36.60
CA ILE A 74 20.28 21.22 37.35
C ILE A 74 21.73 20.75 37.14
N ARG A 75 22.18 20.74 35.90
CA ARG A 75 23.54 20.38 35.47
C ARG A 75 23.85 20.99 34.10
N ARG A 76 25.10 20.89 33.66
CA ARG A 76 25.48 21.35 32.31
C ARG A 76 24.63 20.63 31.25
N GLY A 77 23.87 21.38 30.47
CA GLY A 77 22.96 20.85 29.42
C GLY A 77 21.56 20.44 29.91
N LEU A 78 21.21 20.72 31.20
CA LEU A 78 19.87 20.46 31.72
C LEU A 78 19.33 21.65 32.50
N ASP A 79 18.57 22.48 31.79
CA ASP A 79 17.84 23.61 32.34
C ASP A 79 16.37 23.28 32.51
N LEU A 80 15.76 23.67 33.60
CA LEU A 80 14.33 23.51 33.87
C LEU A 80 13.65 24.84 34.06
N VAL A 81 12.54 25.09 33.36
CA VAL A 81 11.65 26.20 33.70
C VAL A 81 10.39 25.60 34.34
N LYS A 82 10.09 26.00 35.56
CA LYS A 82 8.91 25.54 36.32
C LYS A 82 7.99 26.71 36.61
N LEU A 83 6.70 26.47 36.48
CA LEU A 83 5.64 27.41 36.85
C LEU A 83 4.38 26.63 37.23
N ARG A 84 3.42 27.34 37.82
CA ARG A 84 2.09 26.80 38.12
C ARG A 84 1.04 27.51 37.28
N ILE A 85 0.12 26.76 36.74
CA ILE A 85 -1.08 27.24 36.04
C ILE A 85 -2.34 26.88 36.81
N VAL A 86 -3.37 27.70 36.70
CA VAL A 86 -4.66 27.52 37.36
C VAL A 86 -5.80 27.79 36.41
N ASP A 87 -6.88 27.06 36.56
CA ASP A 87 -8.19 27.33 36.02
C ASP A 87 -9.25 27.30 37.12
N GLU A 88 -10.51 27.39 36.74
CA GLU A 88 -11.64 27.34 37.71
C GLU A 88 -11.76 25.99 38.41
N SER A 89 -11.19 24.93 37.85
CA SER A 89 -11.28 23.55 38.34
C SER A 89 -10.12 23.13 39.26
N GLY A 90 -8.97 23.79 39.12
CA GLY A 90 -7.80 23.39 39.90
C GLY A 90 -6.48 24.01 39.46
N SER A 91 -5.37 23.34 39.81
CA SER A 91 -4.03 23.79 39.45
C SER A 91 -3.16 22.65 38.91
N ALA A 92 -2.21 22.98 38.03
CA ALA A 92 -1.21 22.05 37.54
C ALA A 92 0.19 22.68 37.55
N ASP A 93 1.20 21.84 37.82
CA ASP A 93 2.61 22.25 37.70
C ASP A 93 3.07 22.01 36.24
N VAL A 94 3.67 22.99 35.64
CA VAL A 94 4.24 22.92 34.28
C VAL A 94 5.75 22.91 34.35
N THR A 95 6.38 21.98 33.62
CA THR A 95 7.85 21.88 33.57
C THR A 95 8.29 21.82 32.09
N PHE A 96 9.20 22.74 31.74
CA PHE A 96 9.89 22.75 30.46
C PHE A 96 11.34 22.34 30.63
N PHE A 97 11.80 21.40 29.82
CA PHE A 97 13.18 20.93 29.80
C PHE A 97 13.94 21.57 28.64
N ASN A 98 15.10 22.19 28.94
CA ASN A 98 15.98 22.84 27.95
C ASN A 98 15.32 23.91 27.08
N GLN A 99 14.31 24.60 27.62
CA GLN A 99 13.55 25.66 26.94
C GLN A 99 13.58 26.94 27.77
N SER A 100 14.76 27.48 28.04
CA SER A 100 14.94 28.67 28.88
C SER A 100 14.18 29.90 28.35
N TYR A 101 13.97 30.00 27.05
CA TYR A 101 13.23 31.08 26.38
C TYR A 101 11.77 31.20 26.83
N VAL A 102 11.19 30.10 27.33
CA VAL A 102 9.79 30.06 27.79
C VAL A 102 9.58 30.99 28.99
N ARG A 103 10.60 31.20 29.81
CA ARG A 103 10.56 32.11 30.95
C ARG A 103 10.10 33.51 30.55
N ASP A 104 10.57 34.00 29.42
CA ASP A 104 10.34 35.38 28.97
C ASP A 104 9.05 35.50 28.12
N GLN A 105 8.40 34.37 27.79
CA GLN A 105 7.18 34.32 27.00
C GLN A 105 5.90 34.12 27.82
N LEU A 106 6.01 33.52 29.01
CA LEU A 106 4.85 33.27 29.87
C LEU A 106 4.80 34.35 30.97
N VAL A 107 3.73 35.13 30.94
CA VAL A 107 3.54 36.29 31.85
C VAL A 107 2.57 35.88 32.96
N PRO A 108 2.91 36.06 34.25
CA PRO A 108 1.99 35.83 35.35
C PRO A 108 0.74 36.70 35.23
N GLY A 109 -0.41 36.11 35.54
CA GLY A 109 -1.74 36.75 35.42
C GLY A 109 -2.35 36.70 34.03
N GLU A 110 -1.62 36.27 32.99
CA GLU A 110 -2.20 36.09 31.64
C GLU A 110 -2.65 34.66 31.39
N SER A 111 -3.67 34.50 30.51
CA SER A 111 -4.24 33.23 30.14
C SER A 111 -3.62 32.69 28.85
N TYR A 112 -3.36 31.39 28.87
CA TYR A 112 -2.78 30.63 27.74
C TYR A 112 -3.55 29.33 27.55
N VAL A 113 -3.49 28.79 26.32
CA VAL A 113 -3.88 27.43 26.03
C VAL A 113 -2.61 26.57 25.95
N PHE A 114 -2.54 25.55 26.80
CA PHE A 114 -1.44 24.60 26.87
C PHE A 114 -1.88 23.28 26.26
N TYR A 115 -1.07 22.70 25.38
CA TYR A 115 -1.27 21.36 24.86
C TYR A 115 -0.08 20.47 25.22
N GLY A 116 -0.32 19.41 25.95
CA GLY A 116 0.74 18.54 26.40
C GLY A 116 0.24 17.30 27.11
N LYS A 117 1.18 16.41 27.44
CA LYS A 117 0.92 15.18 28.16
C LYS A 117 0.76 15.49 29.65
N ALA A 118 -0.40 15.12 30.19
CA ALA A 118 -0.69 15.21 31.60
C ALA A 118 -0.02 14.08 32.37
N GLY A 119 0.51 14.40 33.54
CA GLY A 119 1.13 13.46 34.47
C GLY A 119 0.76 13.78 35.90
N GLY A 120 1.51 13.17 36.84
CA GLY A 120 1.26 13.37 38.28
C GLY A 120 0.28 12.36 38.86
N ASN A 121 -0.55 12.83 39.81
CA ASN A 121 -1.58 12.03 40.47
C ASN A 121 -2.89 12.82 40.61
N LEU A 122 -3.89 12.26 41.26
CA LEU A 122 -5.18 12.90 41.45
C LEU A 122 -5.11 14.25 42.16
N LEU A 123 -4.15 14.41 43.10
CA LEU A 123 -3.98 15.63 43.91
C LEU A 123 -3.03 16.65 43.28
N ARG A 124 -2.11 16.19 42.41
CA ARG A 124 -1.09 17.06 41.80
C ARG A 124 -0.94 16.71 40.33
N LYS A 125 -1.59 17.50 39.50
CA LYS A 125 -1.49 17.40 38.05
C LYS A 125 -0.19 18.07 37.57
N THR A 126 0.42 17.49 36.54
CA THR A 126 1.63 18.05 35.90
C THR A 126 1.51 18.03 34.39
N LEU A 127 2.13 19.02 33.71
CA LEU A 127 2.32 19.03 32.27
C LEU A 127 3.81 19.12 31.95
N THR A 128 4.28 18.30 31.05
CA THR A 128 5.70 18.24 30.68
C THR A 128 5.89 18.70 29.23
N ASN A 129 6.76 19.74 29.05
CA ASN A 129 7.03 20.35 27.75
C ASN A 129 5.77 20.65 26.91
N PRO A 130 4.70 21.23 27.49
CA PRO A 130 3.53 21.54 26.68
C PRO A 130 3.86 22.58 25.60
N VAL A 131 3.19 22.50 24.47
CA VAL A 131 3.10 23.60 23.52
C VAL A 131 2.09 24.59 24.06
N PHE A 132 2.32 25.88 23.92
CA PHE A 132 1.42 26.92 24.44
C PHE A 132 1.22 28.06 23.45
N GLU A 133 0.07 28.69 23.54
CA GLU A 133 -0.33 29.93 22.84
C GLU A 133 -1.07 30.84 23.79
N ARG A 134 -0.93 32.16 23.60
CA ARG A 134 -1.78 33.12 24.29
C ARG A 134 -3.24 32.90 23.88
N GLU A 135 -4.16 33.06 24.81
CA GLU A 135 -5.60 32.86 24.56
C GLU A 135 -6.14 33.76 23.43
N ASP A 136 -5.65 35.01 23.34
CA ASP A 136 -6.02 35.98 22.31
C ASP A 136 -5.51 35.60 20.89
N ARG A 137 -4.60 34.62 20.79
CA ARG A 137 -4.02 34.08 19.54
C ARG A 137 -4.26 32.59 19.38
N ALA A 138 -5.09 32.00 20.23
CA ALA A 138 -5.43 30.59 20.12
C ALA A 138 -6.08 30.28 18.74
N GLY A 139 -5.70 29.13 18.16
CA GLY A 139 -6.16 28.71 16.85
C GLY A 139 -5.08 28.57 15.78
N VAL A 140 -3.84 28.96 16.06
CA VAL A 140 -2.70 28.70 15.17
C VAL A 140 -2.12 27.32 15.42
N VAL A 141 -1.93 26.93 16.69
CA VAL A 141 -1.34 25.63 17.12
C VAL A 141 -2.29 24.86 18.03
N THR A 142 -3.17 25.54 18.76
CA THR A 142 -4.19 24.97 19.64
C THR A 142 -5.58 25.28 19.10
N GLY A 143 -6.62 24.57 19.55
CA GLY A 143 -8.01 24.82 19.15
C GLY A 143 -8.35 24.33 17.74
N ARG A 144 -7.52 23.50 17.12
CA ARG A 144 -7.77 22.91 15.79
C ARG A 144 -7.24 21.48 15.68
N ILE A 145 -7.67 20.75 14.68
CA ILE A 145 -7.07 19.50 14.28
C ILE A 145 -5.76 19.81 13.52
N LEU A 146 -4.61 19.47 14.12
CA LEU A 146 -3.30 19.78 13.57
C LEU A 146 -2.80 18.64 12.70
N PRO A 147 -2.45 18.89 11.41
CA PRO A 147 -1.84 17.88 10.55
C PRO A 147 -0.40 17.59 10.97
N LEU A 148 -0.04 16.31 10.96
CA LEU A 148 1.32 15.83 11.19
C LEU A 148 1.90 15.25 9.91
N TYR A 149 2.99 15.83 9.42
CA TYR A 149 3.67 15.39 8.21
C TYR A 149 4.86 14.48 8.51
N ARG A 150 5.31 13.72 7.53
CA ARG A 150 6.62 13.06 7.61
C ARG A 150 7.70 14.14 7.56
N LEU A 151 8.72 14.03 8.40
CA LEU A 151 9.76 15.02 8.53
C LEU A 151 11.13 14.43 8.20
N THR A 152 12.08 15.31 7.85
CA THR A 152 13.49 14.99 7.69
C THR A 152 14.34 16.00 8.46
N HIS A 153 15.63 15.72 8.58
CA HIS A 153 16.56 16.63 9.27
C HIS A 153 16.50 18.05 8.70
N GLY A 154 16.34 19.03 9.56
CA GLY A 154 16.24 20.45 9.19
C GLY A 154 14.85 20.94 8.80
N ILE A 155 13.83 20.10 8.82
CA ILE A 155 12.42 20.44 8.52
C ILE A 155 11.57 20.20 9.77
N SER A 156 10.82 21.22 10.19
CA SER A 156 9.84 21.11 11.28
C SER A 156 8.42 20.99 10.73
N ASN A 157 7.50 20.39 11.52
CA ASN A 157 6.08 20.29 11.15
C ASN A 157 5.48 21.69 10.93
N LYS A 158 5.83 22.67 11.77
CA LYS A 158 5.37 24.06 11.64
C LYS A 158 5.74 24.66 10.28
N LEU A 159 6.95 24.37 9.79
CA LEU A 159 7.39 24.85 8.48
C LEU A 159 6.54 24.24 7.36
N VAL A 160 6.31 22.91 7.40
CA VAL A 160 5.52 22.23 6.36
C VAL A 160 4.07 22.74 6.38
N VAL A 161 3.46 22.87 7.56
CA VAL A 161 2.12 23.44 7.74
C VAL A 161 2.02 24.82 7.09
N SER A 162 2.95 25.74 7.43
CA SER A 162 2.94 27.09 6.87
C SER A 162 3.19 27.12 5.35
N ALA A 163 4.05 26.23 4.84
CA ALA A 163 4.32 26.13 3.42
C ALA A 163 3.10 25.61 2.63
N VAL A 164 2.40 24.59 3.17
CA VAL A 164 1.17 24.05 2.58
C VAL A 164 0.06 25.11 2.59
N GLU A 165 -0.09 25.86 3.67
CA GLU A 165 -1.07 26.96 3.76
C GLU A 165 -0.81 28.01 2.66
N CYS A 166 0.44 28.46 2.53
CA CYS A 166 0.83 29.38 1.45
C CYS A 166 0.60 28.79 0.05
N ALA A 167 0.82 27.50 -0.15
CA ALA A 167 0.61 26.85 -1.44
C ALA A 167 -0.87 26.71 -1.78
N LEU A 168 -1.73 26.39 -0.80
CA LEU A 168 -3.20 26.36 -0.99
C LEU A 168 -3.76 27.74 -1.34
N ASP A 169 -3.27 28.77 -0.67
CA ASP A 169 -3.71 30.14 -0.95
C ASP A 169 -3.23 30.63 -2.33
N ALA A 170 -2.07 30.17 -2.78
CA ALA A 170 -1.50 30.58 -4.06
C ALA A 170 -2.06 29.79 -5.26
N CYS A 171 -2.32 28.48 -5.11
CA CYS A 171 -2.60 27.56 -6.20
C CYS A 171 -3.79 26.63 -5.95
N GLY A 172 -4.49 26.74 -4.81
CA GLY A 172 -5.60 25.82 -4.47
C GLY A 172 -6.74 25.81 -5.50
N ASP A 173 -6.99 26.94 -6.12
CA ASP A 173 -8.03 27.08 -7.16
C ASP A 173 -7.56 26.56 -8.54
N MET A 174 -6.26 26.27 -8.71
CA MET A 174 -5.69 25.72 -9.94
C MET A 174 -5.66 24.19 -9.95
N LEU A 175 -6.12 23.54 -8.87
CA LEU A 175 -6.17 22.08 -8.80
C LEU A 175 -7.15 21.54 -9.85
N PRO A 176 -6.70 20.63 -10.74
CA PRO A 176 -7.55 20.13 -11.81
C PRO A 176 -8.66 19.22 -11.25
N GLU A 177 -9.89 19.44 -11.68
CA GLU A 177 -10.98 18.49 -11.42
C GLU A 177 -10.88 17.34 -12.40
N LEU A 178 -10.41 16.17 -11.92
CA LEU A 178 -10.20 14.98 -12.74
C LEU A 178 -11.46 14.11 -12.89
N LEU A 179 -12.42 14.24 -11.95
CA LEU A 179 -13.63 13.46 -11.99
C LEU A 179 -14.71 14.15 -12.81
N PRO A 180 -15.40 13.43 -13.73
CA PRO A 180 -16.58 13.96 -14.43
C PRO A 180 -17.67 14.41 -13.46
N ALA A 181 -18.43 15.44 -13.86
CA ALA A 181 -19.51 16.01 -13.04
C ALA A 181 -20.60 14.97 -12.69
N GLU A 182 -20.88 14.04 -13.60
CA GLU A 182 -21.83 12.95 -13.39
C GLU A 182 -21.37 12.02 -12.26
N ILE A 183 -20.06 11.70 -12.20
CA ILE A 183 -19.47 10.85 -11.18
C ILE A 183 -19.49 11.56 -9.82
N THR A 184 -19.07 12.84 -9.79
CA THR A 184 -19.10 13.61 -8.53
C THR A 184 -20.51 13.77 -7.99
N GLY A 185 -21.50 13.95 -8.87
CA GLY A 185 -22.93 14.04 -8.50
C GLY A 185 -23.49 12.69 -8.01
N GLN A 186 -23.24 11.61 -8.74
CA GLN A 186 -23.74 10.27 -8.42
C GLN A 186 -23.24 9.77 -7.05
N TYR A 187 -21.98 10.04 -6.72
CA TYR A 187 -21.36 9.57 -5.49
C TYR A 187 -21.33 10.62 -4.38
N ALA A 188 -21.99 11.76 -4.58
CA ALA A 188 -22.00 12.90 -3.65
C ALA A 188 -20.59 13.27 -3.15
N LEU A 189 -19.65 13.45 -4.07
CA LEU A 189 -18.27 13.79 -3.77
C LEU A 189 -18.08 15.31 -3.76
N PRO A 190 -17.34 15.87 -2.79
CA PRO A 190 -17.02 17.29 -2.77
C PRO A 190 -16.07 17.66 -3.91
N LYS A 191 -15.98 18.96 -4.21
CA LYS A 191 -15.04 19.53 -5.19
C LYS A 191 -13.58 19.27 -4.76
N VAL A 192 -12.67 19.20 -5.73
CA VAL A 192 -11.25 18.95 -5.49
C VAL A 192 -10.61 19.97 -4.54
N GLY A 193 -10.87 21.27 -4.71
CA GLY A 193 -10.35 22.32 -3.83
C GLY A 193 -10.82 22.18 -2.38
N PHE A 194 -12.08 21.77 -2.15
CA PHE A 194 -12.56 21.43 -0.81
C PHE A 194 -11.75 20.24 -0.23
N ALA A 195 -11.53 19.21 -1.00
CA ALA A 195 -10.83 18.02 -0.53
C ALA A 195 -9.38 18.31 -0.14
N TYR A 196 -8.64 19.04 -0.97
CA TYR A 196 -7.27 19.42 -0.67
C TYR A 196 -7.17 20.36 0.53
N ARG A 197 -8.03 21.36 0.66
CA ARG A 197 -8.02 22.24 1.82
C ARG A 197 -8.30 21.49 3.12
N ASN A 198 -9.29 20.60 3.12
CA ASN A 198 -9.75 19.91 4.33
C ASN A 198 -8.97 18.64 4.65
N VAL A 199 -8.20 18.05 3.73
CA VAL A 199 -7.24 17.01 4.07
C VAL A 199 -6.01 17.59 4.78
N HIS A 200 -5.64 18.84 4.49
CA HIS A 200 -4.54 19.53 5.16
C HIS A 200 -4.99 20.24 6.44
N PHE A 201 -6.13 20.94 6.40
CA PHE A 201 -6.64 21.77 7.50
C PHE A 201 -8.11 21.50 7.77
N PRO A 202 -8.46 20.33 8.31
CA PRO A 202 -9.84 19.99 8.60
C PRO A 202 -10.36 20.79 9.81
N PRO A 203 -11.58 21.37 9.73
CA PRO A 203 -12.22 21.99 10.87
C PRO A 203 -12.69 20.93 11.89
N ASP A 204 -13.08 19.76 11.43
CA ASP A 204 -13.59 18.63 12.20
C ASP A 204 -13.30 17.28 11.51
N TRP A 205 -13.56 16.20 12.22
CA TRP A 205 -13.29 14.84 11.74
C TRP A 205 -14.23 14.40 10.60
N GLU A 206 -15.46 14.90 10.57
CA GLU A 206 -16.43 14.58 9.53
C GLU A 206 -15.99 15.19 8.18
N THR A 207 -15.62 16.46 8.19
CA THR A 207 -15.07 17.16 7.03
C THR A 207 -13.79 16.49 6.53
N LEU A 208 -12.89 16.03 7.45
CA LEU A 208 -11.72 15.26 7.08
C LEU A 208 -12.09 13.94 6.39
N ALA A 209 -13.10 13.24 6.91
CA ALA A 209 -13.56 11.99 6.31
C ALA A 209 -14.11 12.21 4.89
N LEU A 210 -14.86 13.26 4.65
CA LEU A 210 -15.35 13.64 3.32
C LEU A 210 -14.20 13.98 2.36
N ALA A 211 -13.22 14.75 2.82
CA ALA A 211 -12.04 15.09 2.03
C ALA A 211 -11.23 13.84 1.63
N ARG A 212 -10.96 12.94 2.59
CA ARG A 212 -10.28 11.67 2.34
C ARG A 212 -11.05 10.78 1.38
N ARG A 213 -12.37 10.65 1.56
CA ARG A 213 -13.24 9.88 0.66
C ARG A 213 -13.11 10.37 -0.78
N ARG A 214 -13.11 11.70 -0.99
CA ARG A 214 -12.97 12.30 -2.32
C ARG A 214 -11.62 11.97 -2.96
N LEU A 215 -10.52 12.16 -2.24
CA LEU A 215 -9.17 11.90 -2.75
C LEU A 215 -8.92 10.42 -3.00
N THR A 216 -9.34 9.56 -2.08
CA THR A 216 -9.24 8.10 -2.26
C THR A 216 -10.05 7.62 -3.46
N PHE A 217 -11.28 8.14 -3.64
CA PHE A 217 -12.11 7.80 -4.79
C PHE A 217 -11.41 8.20 -6.10
N GLU A 218 -10.83 9.39 -6.16
CA GLU A 218 -10.11 9.87 -7.34
C GLU A 218 -8.91 8.98 -7.70
N GLU A 219 -8.08 8.62 -6.72
CA GLU A 219 -6.94 7.72 -6.94
C GLU A 219 -7.40 6.38 -7.55
N PHE A 220 -8.44 5.77 -6.97
CA PHE A 220 -8.97 4.51 -7.48
C PHE A 220 -9.67 4.64 -8.83
N PHE A 221 -10.33 5.76 -9.08
CA PHE A 221 -10.97 6.03 -10.36
C PHE A 221 -9.93 6.15 -11.48
N VAL A 222 -8.89 6.96 -11.27
CA VAL A 222 -7.79 7.13 -12.23
C VAL A 222 -7.07 5.79 -12.47
N LEU A 223 -6.78 5.04 -11.41
CA LEU A 223 -6.19 3.70 -11.52
C LEU A 223 -7.09 2.75 -12.32
N SER A 224 -8.39 2.74 -12.05
CA SER A 224 -9.36 1.90 -12.78
C SER A 224 -9.44 2.29 -14.26
N CYS A 225 -9.44 3.58 -14.58
CA CYS A 225 -9.41 4.04 -15.97
C CYS A 225 -8.11 3.61 -16.68
N ALA A 226 -6.97 3.75 -16.02
CA ALA A 226 -5.68 3.33 -16.57
C ALA A 226 -5.65 1.82 -16.83
N THR A 227 -6.10 1.00 -15.87
CA THR A 227 -6.13 -0.46 -16.03
C THR A 227 -7.10 -0.90 -17.12
N GLN A 228 -8.27 -0.26 -17.23
CA GLN A 228 -9.22 -0.55 -18.32
C GLN A 228 -8.65 -0.16 -19.69
N ARG A 229 -7.93 0.95 -19.78
CA ARG A 229 -7.26 1.35 -21.03
C ARG A 229 -6.19 0.34 -21.44
N LEU A 230 -5.36 -0.13 -20.51
CA LEU A 230 -4.36 -1.17 -20.75
C LEU A 230 -5.03 -2.47 -21.20
N ARG A 231 -6.15 -2.85 -20.56
CA ARG A 231 -6.94 -4.01 -20.93
C ARG A 231 -7.49 -3.90 -22.37
N ALA A 232 -8.09 -2.77 -22.72
CA ALA A 232 -8.60 -2.52 -24.07
C ALA A 232 -7.49 -2.57 -25.14
N GLN A 233 -6.33 -2.02 -24.85
CA GLN A 233 -5.16 -2.10 -25.73
C GLN A 233 -4.70 -3.55 -25.91
N ARG A 234 -4.65 -4.35 -24.86
CA ARG A 234 -4.32 -5.77 -24.92
C ARG A 234 -5.36 -6.56 -25.73
N GLU A 235 -6.66 -6.32 -25.50
CA GLU A 235 -7.75 -7.02 -26.21
C GLU A 235 -7.78 -6.70 -27.71
N SER A 236 -7.17 -5.58 -28.13
CA SER A 236 -7.01 -5.24 -29.56
C SER A 236 -5.86 -5.98 -30.23
N VAL A 237 -4.98 -6.63 -29.45
CA VAL A 237 -3.84 -7.37 -29.99
C VAL A 237 -4.32 -8.76 -30.43
N PRO A 238 -4.15 -9.14 -31.70
CA PRO A 238 -4.50 -10.47 -32.16
C PRO A 238 -3.60 -11.51 -31.48
N GLY A 239 -4.21 -12.59 -30.98
CA GLY A 239 -3.49 -13.76 -30.45
C GLY A 239 -3.57 -14.92 -31.43
N GLU A 240 -2.67 -15.89 -31.29
CA GLU A 240 -2.77 -17.15 -32.02
C GLU A 240 -4.04 -17.88 -31.58
N ARG A 241 -4.87 -18.28 -32.56
CA ARG A 241 -6.08 -19.03 -32.25
C ARG A 241 -5.72 -20.50 -32.05
N ILE A 242 -5.71 -20.95 -30.81
CA ILE A 242 -5.48 -22.36 -30.48
C ILE A 242 -6.84 -23.06 -30.43
N PRO A 243 -7.07 -24.10 -31.26
CA PRO A 243 -8.31 -24.86 -31.20
C PRO A 243 -8.52 -25.49 -29.84
N THR A 244 -9.75 -25.48 -29.34
CA THR A 244 -10.10 -26.08 -28.05
C THR A 244 -9.91 -27.59 -28.08
N PRO A 245 -8.97 -28.19 -27.37
CA PRO A 245 -8.81 -29.63 -27.30
C PRO A 245 -9.96 -30.25 -26.50
N ASP A 246 -10.34 -31.52 -26.80
CA ASP A 246 -11.23 -32.26 -25.92
C ASP A 246 -10.46 -32.75 -24.68
N VAL A 247 -10.65 -32.05 -23.57
CA VAL A 247 -9.99 -32.32 -22.28
C VAL A 247 -10.61 -33.51 -21.53
N LYS A 248 -11.64 -34.18 -22.09
CA LYS A 248 -12.30 -35.31 -21.42
C LYS A 248 -11.39 -36.50 -21.23
N GLU A 249 -10.60 -36.86 -22.25
CA GLU A 249 -9.61 -37.94 -22.15
C GLU A 249 -8.54 -37.65 -21.08
N PHE A 250 -8.11 -36.39 -20.99
CA PHE A 250 -7.19 -35.93 -19.95
C PHE A 250 -7.83 -36.10 -18.55
N TYR A 251 -9.09 -35.68 -18.35
CA TYR A 251 -9.77 -35.85 -17.07
C TYR A 251 -9.97 -37.32 -16.69
N VAL A 252 -10.20 -38.21 -17.65
CA VAL A 252 -10.31 -39.65 -17.39
C VAL A 252 -8.97 -40.27 -17.01
N SER A 253 -7.85 -39.77 -17.52
CA SER A 253 -6.50 -40.26 -17.19
C SER A 253 -6.03 -39.89 -15.79
N LEU A 254 -6.70 -38.94 -15.10
CA LEU A 254 -6.33 -38.52 -13.77
C LEU A 254 -6.72 -39.54 -12.69
N PRO A 255 -5.90 -39.71 -11.63
CA PRO A 255 -6.23 -40.63 -10.53
C PRO A 255 -7.35 -40.06 -9.60
N PHE A 256 -7.89 -38.89 -9.89
CA PHE A 256 -8.96 -38.21 -9.16
C PHE A 256 -9.82 -37.34 -10.10
N SER A 257 -11.04 -37.03 -9.68
CA SER A 257 -11.92 -36.13 -10.45
C SER A 257 -11.58 -34.67 -10.15
N PRO A 258 -11.40 -33.81 -11.17
CA PRO A 258 -11.23 -32.36 -10.97
C PRO A 258 -12.47 -31.75 -10.30
N THR A 259 -12.25 -30.74 -9.43
CA THR A 259 -13.33 -29.96 -8.81
C THR A 259 -14.08 -29.11 -9.85
N GLY A 260 -15.27 -28.65 -9.49
CA GLY A 260 -16.05 -27.73 -10.35
C GLY A 260 -15.30 -26.45 -10.65
N ALA A 261 -14.60 -25.88 -9.65
CA ALA A 261 -13.80 -24.68 -9.81
C ALA A 261 -12.59 -24.87 -10.75
N GLN A 262 -11.92 -26.03 -10.67
CA GLN A 262 -10.82 -26.37 -11.57
C GLN A 262 -11.31 -26.50 -13.02
N ARG A 263 -12.45 -27.17 -13.25
CA ARG A 263 -13.07 -27.30 -14.59
C ARG A 263 -13.44 -25.92 -15.15
N ARG A 264 -14.10 -25.06 -14.36
CA ARG A 264 -14.45 -23.70 -14.78
C ARG A 264 -13.20 -22.91 -15.23
N ALA A 265 -12.11 -22.97 -14.44
CA ALA A 265 -10.87 -22.27 -14.76
C ALA A 265 -10.23 -22.78 -16.07
N VAL A 266 -10.25 -24.09 -16.32
CA VAL A 266 -9.79 -24.68 -17.60
C VAL A 266 -10.66 -24.19 -18.73
N ASP A 267 -11.99 -24.27 -18.61
CA ASP A 267 -12.94 -23.87 -19.67
C ASP A 267 -12.84 -22.36 -19.99
N GLU A 268 -12.58 -21.53 -19.00
CA GLU A 268 -12.33 -20.10 -19.20
C GLU A 268 -11.05 -19.84 -20.00
N ALA A 269 -9.95 -20.50 -19.62
CA ALA A 269 -8.68 -20.36 -20.32
C ALA A 269 -8.75 -20.89 -21.76
N LEU A 270 -9.39 -22.04 -21.99
CA LEU A 270 -9.56 -22.60 -23.33
C LEU A 270 -10.43 -21.72 -24.23
N ARG A 271 -11.47 -21.10 -23.67
CA ARG A 271 -12.29 -20.13 -24.42
C ARG A 271 -11.48 -18.90 -24.83
N ASP A 272 -10.64 -18.40 -23.93
CA ASP A 272 -9.77 -17.26 -24.25
C ASP A 272 -8.78 -17.62 -25.37
N MET A 273 -8.12 -18.78 -25.27
CA MET A 273 -7.17 -19.26 -26.29
C MET A 273 -7.82 -19.50 -27.67
N ALA A 274 -9.09 -19.91 -27.69
CA ALA A 274 -9.84 -20.10 -28.92
C ALA A 274 -10.42 -18.81 -29.51
N SER A 275 -10.40 -17.69 -28.75
CA SER A 275 -11.05 -16.43 -29.14
C SER A 275 -10.35 -15.69 -30.29
N GLY A 276 -9.09 -16.01 -30.59
CA GLY A 276 -8.24 -15.25 -31.50
C GLY A 276 -7.69 -13.95 -30.90
N LYS A 277 -7.89 -13.73 -29.60
CA LYS A 277 -7.26 -12.66 -28.82
C LYS A 277 -6.20 -13.26 -27.90
N ARG A 278 -5.18 -12.49 -27.59
CA ARG A 278 -4.14 -12.94 -26.66
C ARG A 278 -4.74 -13.11 -25.26
N MET A 279 -4.77 -14.35 -24.75
CA MET A 279 -5.11 -14.60 -23.34
C MET A 279 -4.06 -14.01 -22.43
N SER A 280 -4.49 -13.37 -21.35
CA SER A 280 -3.63 -12.93 -20.24
C SER A 280 -4.45 -13.09 -18.96
N ARG A 281 -4.27 -14.23 -18.27
CA ARG A 281 -5.15 -14.67 -17.18
C ARG A 281 -4.38 -14.96 -15.91
N LEU A 282 -4.92 -14.49 -14.78
CA LEU A 282 -4.47 -14.82 -13.43
C LEU A 282 -5.32 -16.00 -12.88
N LEU A 283 -4.68 -17.11 -12.60
CA LEU A 283 -5.27 -18.23 -11.89
C LEU A 283 -4.95 -18.12 -10.39
N GLN A 284 -5.95 -17.85 -9.60
CA GLN A 284 -5.84 -17.65 -8.18
C GLN A 284 -6.45 -18.83 -7.41
N GLY A 285 -5.78 -19.26 -6.35
CA GLY A 285 -6.27 -20.30 -5.46
C GLY A 285 -5.29 -20.58 -4.34
N ASP A 286 -5.77 -21.14 -3.23
CA ASP A 286 -4.94 -21.45 -2.06
C ASP A 286 -3.84 -22.49 -2.40
N VAL A 287 -2.82 -22.60 -1.52
CA VAL A 287 -1.80 -23.64 -1.64
C VAL A 287 -2.48 -25.01 -1.61
N GLY A 288 -2.18 -25.85 -2.63
CA GLY A 288 -2.82 -27.17 -2.77
C GLY A 288 -4.27 -27.16 -3.28
N SER A 289 -4.81 -26.05 -3.80
CA SER A 289 -6.10 -26.01 -4.51
C SER A 289 -6.07 -26.69 -5.89
N GLY A 290 -4.89 -27.15 -6.32
CA GLY A 290 -4.71 -27.82 -7.61
C GLY A 290 -4.56 -26.88 -8.79
N LYS A 291 -4.02 -25.68 -8.63
CA LYS A 291 -3.64 -24.77 -9.74
C LYS A 291 -2.79 -25.47 -10.79
N THR A 292 -1.86 -26.30 -10.32
CA THR A 292 -1.03 -27.15 -11.17
C THR A 292 -1.85 -28.06 -12.10
N LEU A 293 -3.03 -28.54 -11.67
CA LEU A 293 -3.94 -29.32 -12.53
C LEU A 293 -4.48 -28.48 -13.68
N VAL A 294 -4.90 -27.24 -13.41
CA VAL A 294 -5.37 -26.31 -14.44
C VAL A 294 -4.24 -26.00 -15.41
N ALA A 295 -3.06 -25.70 -14.89
CA ALA A 295 -1.87 -25.53 -15.72
C ALA A 295 -1.52 -26.82 -16.48
N ALA A 296 -1.75 -28.00 -15.90
CA ALA A 296 -1.54 -29.29 -16.53
C ALA A 296 -2.57 -29.62 -17.61
N ALA A 297 -3.81 -29.22 -17.45
CA ALA A 297 -4.81 -29.30 -18.52
C ALA A 297 -4.47 -28.38 -19.70
N LEU A 298 -3.72 -27.31 -19.44
CA LEU A 298 -3.26 -26.33 -20.44
C LEU A 298 -1.82 -26.61 -20.87
N LEU A 299 -0.96 -26.95 -19.90
CA LEU A 299 0.47 -27.23 -20.07
C LEU A 299 0.98 -28.03 -18.89
N GLN A 300 1.15 -29.04 -18.63
CA GLN A 300 1.53 -29.86 -17.48
C GLN A 300 2.84 -29.47 -16.77
N GLN A 301 2.81 -29.32 -15.45
CA GLN A 301 3.89 -28.81 -14.61
C GLN A 301 4.57 -29.90 -13.77
N HIS A 302 5.90 -29.85 -13.67
CA HIS A 302 6.86 -30.81 -13.09
C HIS A 302 7.29 -31.96 -14.01
N LEU A 303 8.57 -31.98 -14.33
CA LEU A 303 9.14 -32.83 -15.34
C LEU A 303 8.75 -34.32 -15.22
N LYS A 304 8.74 -34.90 -14.01
CA LYS A 304 8.36 -36.31 -13.80
C LYS A 304 6.87 -36.56 -13.94
N THR A 305 6.06 -35.66 -13.42
CA THR A 305 4.60 -35.72 -13.53
C THR A 305 4.15 -35.49 -14.97
N LEU A 306 4.81 -34.57 -15.68
CA LEU A 306 4.58 -34.23 -17.07
C LEU A 306 4.96 -35.33 -18.03
N GLN A 307 6.16 -35.87 -17.89
CA GLN A 307 6.61 -36.98 -18.71
C GLN A 307 5.67 -38.18 -18.56
N GLY A 308 5.21 -38.47 -17.32
CA GLY A 308 4.29 -39.57 -17.07
C GLY A 308 2.89 -39.35 -17.62
N LEU A 309 2.39 -38.12 -17.56
CA LEU A 309 1.02 -37.76 -17.99
C LEU A 309 0.90 -37.46 -19.50
N LEU A 310 2.00 -36.99 -20.13
CA LEU A 310 2.02 -36.58 -21.56
C LEU A 310 2.66 -37.57 -22.50
N ALA A 311 3.57 -38.43 -21.97
CA ALA A 311 4.11 -39.48 -22.82
C ALA A 311 3.07 -40.33 -23.51
N PRO A 312 1.90 -40.66 -22.87
CA PRO A 312 0.80 -41.34 -23.57
C PRO A 312 0.22 -40.58 -24.76
N PHE A 313 0.35 -39.23 -24.76
CA PHE A 313 -0.16 -38.36 -25.83
C PHE A 313 0.92 -37.95 -26.84
N GLY A 314 2.13 -38.53 -26.73
CA GLY A 314 3.23 -38.25 -27.66
C GLY A 314 3.89 -36.89 -27.49
N ILE A 315 3.62 -36.14 -26.41
CA ILE A 315 4.14 -34.79 -26.13
C ILE A 315 5.55 -34.87 -25.54
N ARG A 316 6.51 -34.16 -26.15
CA ARG A 316 7.91 -34.15 -25.77
C ARG A 316 8.21 -33.00 -24.81
N VAL A 317 8.65 -33.34 -23.62
CA VAL A 317 8.93 -32.36 -22.55
C VAL A 317 10.42 -32.25 -22.32
N CYS A 318 10.97 -31.03 -22.32
CA CYS A 318 12.35 -30.72 -21.99
C CYS A 318 12.48 -29.81 -20.77
N LEU A 319 13.60 -29.98 -20.05
CA LEU A 319 13.94 -29.17 -18.88
C LEU A 319 15.08 -28.22 -19.20
N LEU A 320 14.93 -26.93 -18.82
CA LEU A 320 16.01 -25.95 -18.89
C LEU A 320 16.19 -25.23 -17.55
N THR A 321 17.27 -25.52 -16.86
CA THR A 321 17.58 -24.87 -15.56
C THR A 321 18.97 -24.26 -15.55
N GLY A 322 19.18 -23.28 -14.64
CA GLY A 322 20.46 -22.63 -14.46
C GLY A 322 21.61 -23.58 -14.05
N SER A 323 21.32 -24.71 -13.38
CA SER A 323 22.30 -25.69 -12.87
C SER A 323 22.76 -26.71 -13.89
N MET A 324 22.14 -26.79 -15.09
CA MET A 324 22.54 -27.74 -16.14
C MET A 324 23.91 -27.40 -16.73
N LYS A 325 24.62 -28.41 -17.27
CA LYS A 325 25.88 -28.22 -17.96
C LYS A 325 25.71 -27.47 -19.28
N ALA A 326 26.71 -26.73 -19.71
CA ALA A 326 26.62 -25.89 -20.92
C ALA A 326 26.22 -26.68 -22.17
N LYS A 327 26.75 -27.89 -22.35
CA LYS A 327 26.42 -28.78 -23.50
C LYS A 327 24.92 -29.20 -23.48
N GLU A 328 24.38 -29.53 -22.30
CA GLU A 328 22.97 -29.91 -22.15
C GLU A 328 22.05 -28.73 -22.41
N LYS A 329 22.40 -27.54 -21.87
CA LYS A 329 21.64 -26.29 -22.16
C LYS A 329 21.61 -25.97 -23.65
N SER A 330 22.76 -26.12 -24.34
CA SER A 330 22.85 -25.87 -25.78
C SER A 330 21.94 -26.82 -26.58
N ALA A 331 21.92 -28.10 -26.20
CA ALA A 331 21.07 -29.12 -26.86
C ALA A 331 19.58 -28.82 -26.67
N VAL A 332 19.15 -28.41 -25.44
CA VAL A 332 17.76 -28.05 -25.17
C VAL A 332 17.37 -26.77 -25.91
N LYS A 333 18.25 -25.77 -25.97
CA LYS A 333 17.98 -24.53 -26.73
C LYS A 333 17.80 -24.81 -28.22
N ALA A 334 18.65 -25.65 -28.79
CA ALA A 334 18.48 -26.08 -30.20
C ALA A 334 17.16 -26.83 -30.41
N ALA A 335 16.79 -27.74 -29.52
CA ALA A 335 15.52 -28.47 -29.58
C ALA A 335 14.28 -27.53 -29.48
N LEU A 336 14.36 -26.43 -28.75
CA LEU A 336 13.31 -25.42 -28.65
C LEU A 336 13.23 -24.58 -29.95
N GLU A 337 14.35 -24.18 -30.49
CA GLU A 337 14.41 -23.41 -31.74
C GLU A 337 13.99 -24.23 -32.95
N GLU A 338 14.30 -25.53 -32.98
CA GLU A 338 13.92 -26.48 -34.04
C GLU A 338 12.49 -27.02 -33.88
N GLY A 339 11.80 -26.74 -32.77
CA GLY A 339 10.46 -27.27 -32.48
C GLY A 339 10.41 -28.77 -32.20
N VAL A 340 11.54 -29.36 -31.81
CA VAL A 340 11.63 -30.74 -31.39
C VAL A 340 11.07 -30.96 -29.99
N CYS A 341 10.92 -29.90 -29.20
CA CYS A 341 10.38 -29.88 -27.85
C CYS A 341 9.01 -29.20 -27.85
N ASP A 342 7.99 -29.88 -27.38
CA ASP A 342 6.63 -29.37 -27.35
C ASP A 342 6.32 -28.58 -26.06
N VAL A 343 6.91 -29.00 -24.93
CA VAL A 343 6.77 -28.32 -23.62
C VAL A 343 8.13 -28.14 -22.97
N ALA A 344 8.49 -26.88 -22.69
CA ALA A 344 9.67 -26.53 -21.93
C ALA A 344 9.30 -26.23 -20.47
N VAL A 345 9.96 -26.90 -19.53
CA VAL A 345 9.87 -26.62 -18.11
C VAL A 345 11.21 -26.03 -17.64
N GLY A 346 11.18 -25.01 -16.81
CA GLY A 346 12.44 -24.44 -16.34
C GLY A 346 12.26 -23.30 -15.36
N THR A 347 13.39 -22.71 -15.03
CA THR A 347 13.49 -21.53 -14.17
C THR A 347 13.72 -20.27 -15.02
N HIS A 348 14.25 -19.21 -14.42
CA HIS A 348 14.69 -17.98 -15.12
C HIS A 348 15.60 -18.25 -16.35
N ALA A 349 16.16 -19.44 -16.47
CA ALA A 349 16.95 -19.82 -17.63
C ALA A 349 16.17 -19.81 -18.95
N LEU A 350 14.84 -19.96 -18.90
CA LEU A 350 13.96 -19.83 -20.08
C LEU A 350 13.75 -18.38 -20.52
N LEU A 351 14.05 -17.40 -19.64
CA LEU A 351 13.85 -15.97 -19.91
C LEU A 351 15.06 -15.32 -20.57
N THR A 352 16.22 -15.97 -20.57
CA THR A 352 17.46 -15.42 -21.13
C THR A 352 17.31 -15.15 -22.64
N GLU A 353 17.89 -14.06 -23.16
CA GLU A 353 17.76 -13.62 -24.56
C GLU A 353 18.16 -14.68 -25.59
N ASP A 354 19.09 -15.56 -25.23
CA ASP A 354 19.62 -16.62 -26.06
C ASP A 354 18.73 -17.88 -26.17
N VAL A 355 17.57 -17.90 -25.49
CA VAL A 355 16.55 -18.94 -25.65
C VAL A 355 15.52 -18.47 -26.68
N ARG A 356 15.41 -19.19 -27.79
CA ARG A 356 14.44 -18.98 -28.86
C ARG A 356 13.48 -20.14 -28.93
N PHE A 357 12.23 -19.83 -29.21
CA PHE A 357 11.18 -20.82 -29.44
C PHE A 357 10.78 -20.76 -30.91
N GLN A 358 10.56 -21.92 -31.55
CA GLN A 358 10.05 -21.94 -32.92
C GLN A 358 8.66 -21.30 -33.00
N ASN A 359 7.76 -21.69 -32.11
CA ASN A 359 6.42 -21.09 -31.95
C ASN A 359 5.97 -21.24 -30.48
N LEU A 360 6.04 -20.17 -29.71
CA LEU A 360 5.58 -20.13 -28.32
C LEU A 360 4.11 -19.76 -28.28
N GLY A 361 3.22 -20.75 -28.13
CA GLY A 361 1.76 -20.54 -28.06
C GLY A 361 1.26 -20.16 -26.66
N LEU A 362 1.82 -20.77 -25.59
CA LEU A 362 1.38 -20.54 -24.22
C LEU A 362 2.58 -20.49 -23.25
N ALA A 363 2.61 -19.48 -22.38
CA ALA A 363 3.54 -19.35 -21.27
C ALA A 363 2.79 -19.42 -19.93
N VAL A 364 3.24 -20.30 -19.03
CA VAL A 364 2.71 -20.45 -17.68
C VAL A 364 3.75 -20.05 -16.66
N THR A 365 3.42 -19.17 -15.75
CA THR A 365 4.30 -18.74 -14.65
C THR A 365 3.67 -19.09 -13.31
N ASP A 366 4.44 -19.76 -12.44
CA ASP A 366 4.05 -20.06 -11.06
C ASP A 366 4.75 -19.11 -10.08
N GLU A 367 4.13 -18.85 -8.93
CA GLU A 367 4.64 -17.96 -7.88
C GLU A 367 5.02 -16.54 -8.36
N GLN A 368 4.03 -15.76 -8.70
CA GLN A 368 4.16 -14.40 -9.22
C GLN A 368 5.04 -13.44 -8.39
N HIS A 369 5.25 -13.70 -7.09
CA HIS A 369 6.07 -12.84 -6.23
C HIS A 369 7.54 -12.74 -6.69
N ARG A 370 7.99 -13.65 -7.55
CA ARG A 370 9.35 -13.68 -8.10
C ARG A 370 9.44 -13.17 -9.54
N PHE A 371 8.30 -12.90 -10.20
CA PHE A 371 8.24 -12.44 -11.59
C PHE A 371 7.70 -11.01 -11.68
N GLY A 372 8.57 -10.04 -11.94
CA GLY A 372 8.19 -8.64 -12.17
C GLY A 372 7.44 -8.40 -13.49
N VAL A 373 6.89 -7.20 -13.67
CA VAL A 373 6.20 -6.76 -14.91
C VAL A 373 7.12 -6.87 -16.12
N GLU A 374 8.42 -6.55 -15.97
CA GLU A 374 9.45 -6.64 -17.02
C GLU A 374 9.66 -8.08 -17.52
N GLN A 375 9.64 -9.07 -16.64
CA GLN A 375 9.83 -10.48 -16.99
C GLN A 375 8.63 -11.08 -17.73
N ARG A 376 7.41 -10.59 -17.43
CA ARG A 376 6.22 -10.92 -18.22
C ARG A 376 6.27 -10.32 -19.62
N GLY A 377 6.79 -9.10 -19.74
CA GLY A 377 7.09 -8.46 -21.01
C GLY A 377 8.06 -9.31 -21.85
N ALA A 378 9.17 -9.74 -21.26
CA ALA A 378 10.18 -10.56 -21.92
C ALA A 378 9.64 -11.90 -22.44
N LEU A 379 8.72 -12.57 -21.72
CA LEU A 379 8.03 -13.76 -22.25
C LEU A 379 7.10 -13.43 -23.42
N GLY A 380 6.45 -12.28 -23.37
CA GLY A 380 5.59 -11.80 -24.45
C GLY A 380 6.32 -11.49 -25.74
N GLU A 381 7.63 -11.17 -25.67
CA GLU A 381 8.49 -10.85 -26.80
C GLU A 381 9.15 -12.09 -27.44
N LYS A 382 9.11 -13.26 -26.76
CA LYS A 382 9.76 -14.50 -27.21
C LYS A 382 8.98 -15.30 -28.25
N GLY A 383 7.81 -14.83 -28.69
CA GLY A 383 6.99 -15.49 -29.70
C GLY A 383 6.07 -14.50 -30.43
N ALA A 384 5.31 -14.99 -31.37
CA ALA A 384 4.26 -14.21 -32.07
C ALA A 384 3.05 -14.02 -31.14
N GLN A 385 3.24 -13.33 -29.99
CA GLN A 385 2.18 -12.99 -29.03
C GLN A 385 1.59 -14.20 -28.26
N PRO A 386 2.38 -14.94 -27.47
CA PRO A 386 1.92 -16.12 -26.76
C PRO A 386 0.82 -15.78 -25.74
N HIS A 387 -0.06 -16.72 -25.49
CA HIS A 387 -1.00 -16.67 -24.37
C HIS A 387 -0.21 -16.71 -23.03
N ILE A 388 -0.69 -16.00 -22.01
CA ILE A 388 -0.03 -15.92 -20.71
C ILE A 388 -1.00 -16.35 -19.61
N LEU A 389 -0.59 -17.36 -18.84
CA LEU A 389 -1.24 -17.77 -17.60
C LEU A 389 -0.31 -17.51 -16.43
N VAL A 390 -0.76 -16.73 -15.48
CA VAL A 390 -0.04 -16.43 -14.22
C VAL A 390 -0.74 -17.15 -13.08
N MET A 391 -0.01 -17.88 -12.23
CA MET A 391 -0.59 -18.52 -11.06
C MET A 391 -0.15 -17.84 -9.78
N SER A 392 -1.07 -17.66 -8.83
CA SER A 392 -0.79 -17.09 -7.51
C SER A 392 -1.28 -18.03 -6.40
N PRO A 393 -0.42 -18.34 -5.40
CA PRO A 393 -0.80 -19.14 -4.25
C PRO A 393 -1.61 -18.36 -3.20
N THR A 394 -1.60 -17.02 -3.26
CA THR A 394 -2.29 -16.19 -2.28
C THR A 394 -3.70 -15.84 -2.76
N PRO A 395 -4.74 -16.11 -1.97
CA PRO A 395 -6.08 -15.61 -2.24
C PRO A 395 -6.09 -14.10 -2.02
N ILE A 396 -6.05 -13.32 -3.10
CA ILE A 396 -6.18 -11.87 -3.09
C ILE A 396 -7.66 -11.55 -3.30
N PRO A 397 -8.29 -10.69 -2.48
CA PRO A 397 -9.66 -10.27 -2.72
C PRO A 397 -9.85 -9.81 -4.16
N ARG A 398 -10.95 -10.23 -4.80
CA ARG A 398 -11.19 -9.99 -6.23
C ARG A 398 -11.03 -8.51 -6.62
N THR A 399 -11.49 -7.60 -5.77
CA THR A 399 -11.34 -6.16 -5.97
C THR A 399 -9.87 -5.72 -5.95
N LEU A 400 -9.07 -6.26 -5.04
CA LEU A 400 -7.63 -5.96 -4.95
C LEU A 400 -6.86 -6.61 -6.12
N ALA A 401 -7.26 -7.82 -6.53
CA ALA A 401 -6.69 -8.47 -7.71
C ALA A 401 -6.95 -7.65 -8.98
N LEU A 402 -8.16 -7.11 -9.15
CA LEU A 402 -8.50 -6.22 -10.26
C LEU A 402 -7.73 -4.89 -10.22
N MET A 403 -7.36 -4.39 -9.04
CA MET A 403 -6.56 -3.18 -8.89
C MET A 403 -5.09 -3.41 -9.23
N ILE A 404 -4.50 -4.51 -8.72
CA ILE A 404 -3.07 -4.80 -8.90
C ILE A 404 -2.80 -5.42 -10.28
N TYR A 405 -3.74 -6.18 -10.78
CA TYR A 405 -3.65 -6.98 -12.01
C TYR A 405 -4.79 -6.67 -12.98
N GLY A 406 -5.24 -5.43 -13.02
CA GLY A 406 -6.38 -5.01 -13.84
C GLY A 406 -6.20 -5.22 -15.35
N ASP A 407 -4.98 -5.53 -15.76
CA ASP A 407 -4.63 -6.00 -17.10
C ASP A 407 -4.83 -7.50 -17.30
N LEU A 408 -5.13 -8.29 -16.26
CA LEU A 408 -5.35 -9.73 -16.33
C LEU A 408 -6.82 -10.09 -16.09
N ASP A 409 -7.31 -11.11 -16.82
CA ASP A 409 -8.56 -11.78 -16.48
C ASP A 409 -8.33 -12.72 -15.29
N VAL A 410 -9.30 -12.86 -14.39
CA VAL A 410 -9.11 -13.59 -13.13
C VAL A 410 -10.00 -14.83 -13.09
N SER A 411 -9.37 -15.99 -12.92
CA SER A 411 -10.03 -17.26 -12.56
C SER A 411 -9.68 -17.62 -11.11
N VAL A 412 -10.70 -17.98 -10.33
CA VAL A 412 -10.54 -18.33 -8.91
C VAL A 412 -10.88 -19.80 -8.70
N ILE A 413 -9.96 -20.54 -8.06
CA ILE A 413 -10.22 -21.88 -7.56
C ILE A 413 -10.59 -21.74 -6.09
N ASP A 414 -11.88 -21.74 -5.83
CA ASP A 414 -12.52 -21.57 -4.51
C ASP A 414 -12.95 -22.90 -3.86
N GLU A 415 -12.64 -24.02 -4.50
CA GLU A 415 -12.90 -25.36 -4.02
C GLU A 415 -11.59 -26.09 -3.69
N LEU A 416 -11.59 -26.85 -2.60
CA LEU A 416 -10.46 -27.71 -2.23
C LEU A 416 -10.63 -29.11 -2.84
N PRO A 417 -9.52 -29.75 -3.29
CA PRO A 417 -9.57 -31.11 -3.80
C PRO A 417 -10.11 -32.10 -2.75
N PRO A 418 -10.79 -33.19 -3.20
CA PRO A 418 -11.27 -34.23 -2.29
C PRO A 418 -10.11 -34.83 -1.49
N GLY A 419 -10.34 -35.09 -0.18
CA GLY A 419 -9.34 -35.71 0.70
C GLY A 419 -8.43 -34.76 1.44
N ARG A 420 -8.48 -33.45 1.19
CA ARG A 420 -7.74 -32.46 2.01
C ARG A 420 -8.45 -32.25 3.35
N GLN A 421 -7.75 -32.51 4.44
CA GLN A 421 -8.27 -32.25 5.79
C GLN A 421 -8.37 -30.74 6.03
N LYS A 422 -9.45 -30.33 6.68
CA LYS A 422 -9.64 -28.95 7.11
C LYS A 422 -8.65 -28.63 8.23
N VAL A 423 -7.97 -27.49 8.10
CA VAL A 423 -7.07 -26.99 9.15
C VAL A 423 -7.88 -26.15 10.11
N ASP A 424 -7.97 -26.57 11.37
CA ASP A 424 -8.58 -25.76 12.42
C ASP A 424 -7.58 -24.74 12.97
N THR A 425 -7.97 -23.48 12.97
CA THR A 425 -7.12 -22.38 13.44
C THR A 425 -7.65 -21.84 14.75
N PHE A 426 -6.82 -21.84 15.79
CA PHE A 426 -7.15 -21.32 17.10
C PHE A 426 -6.28 -20.11 17.43
N ALA A 427 -6.90 -18.96 17.75
CA ALA A 427 -6.21 -17.82 18.30
C ALA A 427 -6.11 -17.98 19.82
N VAL A 428 -4.90 -18.07 20.35
CA VAL A 428 -4.66 -18.24 21.78
C VAL A 428 -3.80 -17.11 22.34
N ASN A 429 -4.03 -16.73 23.59
CA ASN A 429 -3.22 -15.72 24.28
C ASN A 429 -1.96 -16.34 24.92
N GLU A 430 -1.10 -15.47 25.47
CA GLU A 430 0.18 -15.88 26.06
C GLU A 430 0.04 -16.94 27.19
N SER A 431 -1.08 -16.98 27.89
CA SER A 431 -1.31 -17.97 28.98
C SER A 431 -1.38 -19.41 28.46
N TYR A 432 -1.66 -19.62 27.18
CA TYR A 432 -1.71 -20.94 26.54
C TYR A 432 -0.36 -21.42 26.04
N ARG A 433 0.70 -20.62 26.10
CA ARG A 433 2.02 -20.94 25.52
C ARG A 433 2.63 -22.24 26.03
N ALA A 434 2.50 -22.51 27.34
CA ALA A 434 2.99 -23.75 27.93
C ALA A 434 2.25 -24.99 27.39
N ARG A 435 0.91 -24.92 27.26
CA ARG A 435 0.09 -25.98 26.69
C ARG A 435 0.38 -26.19 25.20
N LEU A 436 0.56 -25.11 24.44
CA LEU A 436 0.93 -25.17 23.02
C LEU A 436 2.28 -25.87 22.82
N ASN A 437 3.29 -25.52 23.62
CA ASN A 437 4.60 -26.15 23.56
C ASN A 437 4.55 -27.65 23.94
N ALA A 438 3.73 -28.01 24.92
CA ALA A 438 3.52 -29.41 25.30
C ALA A 438 2.81 -30.20 24.17
N PHE A 439 1.82 -29.58 23.50
CA PHE A 439 1.12 -30.17 22.36
C PHE A 439 2.06 -30.40 21.17
N ILE A 440 2.88 -29.41 20.83
CA ILE A 440 3.87 -29.52 19.74
C ILE A 440 4.86 -30.65 20.03
N ARG A 441 5.41 -30.72 21.28
CA ARG A 441 6.32 -31.79 21.68
C ARG A 441 5.72 -33.21 21.64
N LYS A 442 4.39 -33.30 21.70
CA LYS A 442 3.69 -34.59 21.62
C LYS A 442 3.47 -35.04 20.16
N LEU A 443 3.54 -34.10 19.21
CA LEU A 443 3.35 -34.34 17.78
C LEU A 443 4.68 -34.52 17.02
N THR A 444 5.78 -34.05 17.58
CA THR A 444 7.16 -34.28 17.10
C THR A 444 7.81 -35.44 17.82
#